data_17c8b42ac50eb5c1e202e71b439e445b
#
_entry.id   17c8b42ac50eb5c1e202e71b439e445b
#
_cell.length_a   1.000
_cell.length_b   1.000
_cell.length_c   1.000
_cell.angle_alpha   90.00
_cell.angle_beta   90.00
_cell.angle_gamma   90.00
#
_symmetry.space_group_name_H-M   'P 1'
#
loop_
_entity.id
_entity.type
_entity.pdbx_description
1 polymer ?
#
loop_
_entity_poly.entity_id
_entity_poly.type
_entity_poly.pdbx_seq_one_letter_code
_entity_poly.pdbx_strand_id
1 'polypeptide(L)'
;MKKIYWFAIPICIGMLAGVFLIFYPQSESDSKLFTQSKLIQNGSPIIGDPSAQITILEWGDYQCTFCHNFHQSTLNTIKNQFIETGKVKLVFKDFPLNGPDSVLAAEATHCAQDQEKYWQYHDELYKNWGGENTGWITMDSLDTFAKTVGIDLVQFNACLDVHKYKERVNQMHNSGIVLGIDATPYFLIFNNEKIIKIRGNQPLEVFLKSIDEL
;
A
#
# COMPACT_ATOMS: atom_id res chain seq x y z
N MET A 1 -36.01 56.77 67.10
CA MET A 1 -36.31 56.77 65.67
C MET A 1 -35.09 56.18 64.92
N LYS A 2 -35.15 54.89 64.56
CA LYS A 2 -34.08 54.18 63.89
C LYS A 2 -34.30 54.22 62.36
N LYS A 3 -33.40 54.81 61.63
CA LYS A 3 -33.42 54.84 60.18
C LYS A 3 -32.84 53.52 59.64
N ILE A 4 -33.64 52.75 58.90
CA ILE A 4 -33.24 51.53 58.22
C ILE A 4 -32.75 51.95 56.85
N TYR A 5 -31.45 51.69 56.53
CA TYR A 5 -30.89 51.85 55.20
C TYR A 5 -31.07 50.54 54.45
N TRP A 6 -31.79 50.60 53.35
CA TRP A 6 -31.88 49.51 52.35
C TRP A 6 -30.65 49.57 51.46
N PHE A 7 -29.83 48.58 51.59
CA PHE A 7 -28.76 48.37 50.59
C PHE A 7 -29.32 47.57 49.47
N ALA A 8 -29.39 48.17 48.28
CA ALA A 8 -29.64 47.49 47.02
C ALA A 8 -28.38 46.75 46.58
N ILE A 9 -28.47 45.43 46.54
CA ILE A 9 -27.40 44.57 45.94
C ILE A 9 -27.64 44.46 44.44
N PRO A 10 -26.71 44.87 43.57
CA PRO A 10 -26.86 44.61 42.13
C PRO A 10 -26.60 43.12 41.86
N ILE A 11 -27.62 42.43 41.33
CA ILE A 11 -27.49 41.08 40.81
C ILE A 11 -26.72 41.14 39.48
N CYS A 12 -25.44 40.83 39.52
CA CYS A 12 -24.65 40.56 38.30
C CYS A 12 -25.07 39.20 37.75
N ILE A 13 -25.94 39.21 36.74
CA ILE A 13 -26.24 38.03 35.94
C ILE A 13 -25.03 37.82 35.01
N GLY A 14 -24.07 37.00 35.45
CA GLY A 14 -23.00 36.48 34.61
C GLY A 14 -23.58 35.48 33.61
N MET A 15 -23.66 35.88 32.35
CA MET A 15 -23.86 34.92 31.27
C MET A 15 -22.62 34.01 31.15
N LEU A 16 -22.67 32.84 31.76
CA LEU A 16 -21.77 31.74 31.45
C LEU A 16 -22.18 31.18 30.08
N ALA A 17 -21.55 31.67 29.02
CA ALA A 17 -21.57 31.03 27.74
C ALA A 17 -20.81 29.67 27.87
N GLY A 18 -21.56 28.64 28.21
CA GLY A 18 -21.03 27.26 28.19
C GLY A 18 -20.69 26.87 26.77
N VAL A 19 -19.40 26.84 26.49
CA VAL A 19 -18.90 26.20 25.25
C VAL A 19 -19.17 24.70 25.41
N PHE A 20 -20.30 24.23 24.88
CA PHE A 20 -20.56 22.80 24.70
C PHE A 20 -19.62 22.32 23.59
N LEU A 21 -18.44 21.83 23.98
CA LEU A 21 -17.61 21.00 23.08
C LEU A 21 -18.39 19.71 22.84
N ILE A 22 -19.12 19.68 21.74
CA ILE A 22 -19.76 18.45 21.26
C ILE A 22 -18.62 17.52 20.84
N PHE A 23 -18.19 16.66 21.74
CA PHE A 23 -17.37 15.52 21.41
C PHE A 23 -18.24 14.56 20.58
N TYR A 24 -18.12 14.61 19.26
CA TYR A 24 -18.62 13.53 18.43
C TYR A 24 -17.70 12.33 18.66
N PRO A 25 -18.19 11.21 19.18
CA PRO A 25 -17.39 10.00 19.23
C PRO A 25 -17.10 9.61 17.79
N GLN A 26 -15.82 9.67 17.38
CA GLN A 26 -15.39 9.17 16.09
C GLN A 26 -15.76 7.69 16.07
N SER A 27 -16.55 7.23 15.10
CA SER A 27 -17.03 5.86 15.07
C SER A 27 -15.83 4.91 14.95
N GLU A 28 -15.92 3.75 15.56
CA GLU A 28 -14.87 2.73 15.47
C GLU A 28 -14.61 2.32 14.01
N SER A 29 -15.65 2.38 13.16
CA SER A 29 -15.54 2.17 11.71
C SER A 29 -14.68 3.23 11.02
N ASP A 30 -14.80 4.51 11.41
CA ASP A 30 -14.02 5.61 10.82
C ASP A 30 -12.54 5.48 11.19
N SER A 31 -12.23 5.07 12.42
CA SER A 31 -10.86 4.83 12.87
C SER A 31 -10.22 3.64 12.16
N LYS A 32 -10.96 2.55 11.94
CA LYS A 32 -10.51 1.37 11.18
C LYS A 32 -10.29 1.69 9.70
N LEU A 33 -11.23 2.41 9.07
CA LEU A 33 -11.12 2.82 7.67
C LEU A 33 -9.91 3.74 7.46
N PHE A 34 -9.67 4.69 8.37
CA PHE A 34 -8.49 5.54 8.33
C PHE A 34 -7.20 4.73 8.44
N THR A 35 -7.18 3.70 9.29
CA THR A 35 -6.01 2.81 9.47
C THR A 35 -5.74 2.00 8.20
N GLN A 36 -6.77 1.49 7.53
CA GLN A 36 -6.63 0.70 6.30
C GLN A 36 -6.14 1.55 5.11
N SER A 37 -6.71 2.76 4.94
CA SER A 37 -6.23 3.69 3.91
C SER A 37 -4.75 4.03 4.11
N LYS A 38 -4.30 4.12 5.36
CA LYS A 38 -2.89 4.35 5.72
C LYS A 38 -2.00 3.13 5.39
N LEU A 39 -2.52 1.91 5.52
CA LEU A 39 -1.79 0.69 5.15
C LEU A 39 -1.45 0.67 3.65
N ILE A 40 -2.40 1.04 2.77
CA ILE A 40 -2.20 1.04 1.32
C ILE A 40 -1.53 2.32 0.78
N GLN A 41 -1.37 3.35 1.62
CA GLN A 41 -0.75 4.62 1.23
C GLN A 41 0.65 4.40 0.65
N ASN A 42 0.99 5.14 -0.39
CA ASN A 42 2.24 5.05 -1.14
C ASN A 42 2.48 3.72 -1.89
N GLY A 43 1.56 2.76 -1.82
CA GLY A 43 1.65 1.52 -2.60
C GLY A 43 1.41 1.74 -4.10
N SER A 44 1.36 0.66 -4.84
CA SER A 44 0.98 0.65 -6.27
C SER A 44 -0.41 1.24 -6.50
N PRO A 45 -0.76 1.57 -7.74
CA PRO A 45 -2.17 1.68 -8.13
C PRO A 45 -2.92 0.39 -7.76
N ILE A 46 -4.20 0.52 -7.40
CA ILE A 46 -5.04 -0.64 -7.11
C ILE A 46 -5.27 -1.44 -8.41
N ILE A 47 -5.11 -2.76 -8.35
CA ILE A 47 -5.64 -3.66 -9.36
C ILE A 47 -6.93 -4.32 -8.84
N GLY A 48 -7.96 -4.37 -9.68
CA GLY A 48 -9.30 -4.80 -9.31
C GLY A 48 -10.24 -3.62 -9.05
N ASP A 49 -11.41 -3.92 -8.52
CA ASP A 49 -12.41 -2.90 -8.16
C ASP A 49 -11.97 -2.14 -6.90
N PRO A 50 -11.78 -0.81 -6.96
CA PRO A 50 -11.44 -0.01 -5.77
C PRO A 50 -12.46 -0.14 -4.63
N SER A 51 -13.72 -0.48 -4.93
CA SER A 51 -14.78 -0.70 -3.95
C SER A 51 -14.81 -2.12 -3.36
N ALA A 52 -13.96 -3.04 -3.84
CA ALA A 52 -13.84 -4.39 -3.29
C ALA A 52 -13.65 -4.37 -1.77
N GLN A 53 -14.39 -5.23 -1.07
CA GLN A 53 -14.37 -5.25 0.40
C GLN A 53 -13.07 -5.84 0.96
N ILE A 54 -12.44 -6.76 0.23
CA ILE A 54 -11.22 -7.43 0.65
C ILE A 54 -10.02 -6.81 -0.07
N THR A 55 -9.00 -6.47 0.69
CA THR A 55 -7.71 -5.98 0.17
C THR A 55 -6.63 -7.03 0.43
N ILE A 56 -5.90 -7.39 -0.61
CA ILE A 56 -4.59 -8.03 -0.49
C ILE A 56 -3.54 -6.94 -0.61
N LEU A 57 -2.70 -6.79 0.41
CA LEU A 57 -1.55 -5.90 0.41
C LEU A 57 -0.30 -6.77 0.47
N GLU A 58 0.51 -6.72 -0.57
CA GLU A 58 1.74 -7.47 -0.71
C GLU A 58 2.96 -6.56 -0.47
N TRP A 59 3.90 -6.97 0.37
CA TRP A 59 5.27 -6.46 0.37
C TRP A 59 6.15 -7.42 -0.41
N GLY A 60 6.72 -6.94 -1.51
CA GLY A 60 7.50 -7.75 -2.43
C GLY A 60 8.81 -7.11 -2.86
N ASP A 61 9.66 -7.93 -3.47
CA ASP A 61 10.97 -7.58 -4.03
C ASP A 61 11.09 -8.21 -5.41
N TYR A 62 11.46 -7.42 -6.41
CA TYR A 62 11.55 -7.88 -7.80
C TYR A 62 12.64 -8.92 -8.05
N GLN A 63 13.64 -9.02 -7.19
CA GLN A 63 14.65 -10.08 -7.27
C GLN A 63 14.29 -11.34 -6.50
N CYS A 64 13.33 -11.27 -5.55
CA CYS A 64 13.00 -12.37 -4.65
C CYS A 64 12.40 -13.58 -5.39
N THR A 65 13.02 -14.74 -5.23
CA THR A 65 12.57 -16.03 -5.79
C THR A 65 11.13 -16.37 -5.40
N PHE A 66 10.79 -16.19 -4.12
CA PHE A 66 9.45 -16.51 -3.63
C PHE A 66 8.38 -15.54 -4.12
N CYS A 67 8.72 -14.26 -4.34
CA CYS A 67 7.83 -13.30 -4.99
C CYS A 67 7.58 -13.69 -6.44
N HIS A 68 8.65 -13.99 -7.20
CA HIS A 68 8.52 -14.49 -8.56
C HIS A 68 7.59 -15.72 -8.63
N ASN A 69 7.80 -16.72 -7.77
CA ASN A 69 6.97 -17.92 -7.76
C ASN A 69 5.51 -17.62 -7.44
N PHE A 70 5.22 -16.70 -6.51
CA PHE A 70 3.85 -16.25 -6.21
C PHE A 70 3.20 -15.62 -7.44
N HIS A 71 3.92 -14.70 -8.11
CA HIS A 71 3.41 -14.01 -9.29
C HIS A 71 3.19 -14.94 -10.49
N GLN A 72 4.02 -15.98 -10.66
CA GLN A 72 3.88 -16.95 -11.75
C GLN A 72 2.77 -17.97 -11.54
N SER A 73 2.34 -18.22 -10.32
CA SER A 73 1.38 -19.29 -10.01
C SER A 73 0.15 -18.78 -9.25
N THR A 74 0.31 -18.52 -7.96
CA THR A 74 -0.80 -18.23 -7.03
C THR A 74 -1.57 -16.98 -7.41
N LEU A 75 -0.88 -15.90 -7.80
CA LEU A 75 -1.51 -14.63 -8.16
C LEU A 75 -2.43 -14.77 -9.39
N ASN A 76 -2.07 -15.59 -10.38
CA ASN A 76 -2.90 -15.81 -11.56
C ASN A 76 -4.28 -16.38 -11.18
N THR A 77 -4.31 -17.33 -10.24
CA THR A 77 -5.59 -17.89 -9.75
C THR A 77 -6.38 -16.83 -8.97
N ILE A 78 -5.72 -16.05 -8.12
CA ILE A 78 -6.35 -14.97 -7.35
C ILE A 78 -6.90 -13.89 -8.29
N LYS A 79 -6.14 -13.50 -9.32
CA LYS A 79 -6.60 -12.54 -10.34
C LYS A 79 -7.92 -13.00 -10.98
N ASN A 80 -7.94 -14.21 -11.52
CA ASN A 80 -9.08 -14.72 -12.28
C ASN A 80 -10.32 -14.97 -11.40
N GLN A 81 -10.14 -15.46 -10.19
CA GLN A 81 -11.27 -15.88 -9.34
C GLN A 81 -11.82 -14.77 -8.45
N PHE A 82 -11.00 -13.79 -8.07
CA PHE A 82 -11.37 -12.80 -7.04
C PHE A 82 -11.17 -11.35 -7.47
N ILE A 83 -10.08 -11.02 -8.18
CA ILE A 83 -9.82 -9.64 -8.58
C ILE A 83 -10.71 -9.25 -9.75
N GLU A 84 -10.77 -10.07 -10.81
CA GLU A 84 -11.61 -9.80 -11.99
C GLU A 84 -13.11 -9.88 -11.69
N THR A 85 -13.49 -10.59 -10.63
CA THR A 85 -14.88 -10.66 -10.14
C THR A 85 -15.26 -9.52 -9.21
N GLY A 86 -14.31 -8.63 -8.85
CA GLY A 86 -14.53 -7.51 -7.96
C GLY A 86 -14.62 -7.87 -6.46
N LYS A 87 -14.36 -9.13 -6.08
CA LYS A 87 -14.38 -9.57 -4.67
C LYS A 87 -13.15 -9.04 -3.90
N VAL A 88 -12.00 -8.99 -4.57
CA VAL A 88 -10.71 -8.63 -4.00
C VAL A 88 -10.06 -7.51 -4.81
N LYS A 89 -9.35 -6.62 -4.14
CA LYS A 89 -8.40 -5.69 -4.75
C LYS A 89 -6.99 -5.96 -4.22
N LEU A 90 -5.98 -5.70 -5.06
CA LEU A 90 -4.58 -5.89 -4.72
C LEU A 90 -3.82 -4.57 -4.76
N VAL A 91 -2.95 -4.38 -3.80
CA VAL A 91 -1.93 -3.30 -3.75
C VAL A 91 -0.58 -3.94 -3.48
N PHE A 92 0.44 -3.52 -4.22
CA PHE A 92 1.82 -3.93 -4.00
C PHE A 92 2.61 -2.82 -3.31
N LYS A 93 3.51 -3.19 -2.42
CA LYS A 93 4.48 -2.31 -1.78
C LYS A 93 5.88 -2.85 -1.97
N ASP A 94 6.77 -1.98 -2.39
CA ASP A 94 8.16 -2.34 -2.54
C ASP A 94 8.82 -2.57 -1.17
N PHE A 95 9.47 -3.71 -1.05
CA PHE A 95 10.27 -4.09 0.11
C PHE A 95 11.60 -4.69 -0.35
N PRO A 96 12.49 -3.86 -0.94
CA PRO A 96 13.73 -4.31 -1.57
C PRO A 96 14.71 -4.83 -0.51
N LEU A 97 14.85 -6.16 -0.42
CA LEU A 97 15.78 -6.85 0.47
C LEU A 97 17.05 -7.34 -0.24
N ASN A 98 16.99 -7.54 -1.56
CA ASN A 98 18.08 -8.12 -2.36
C ASN A 98 19.01 -7.05 -2.96
N GLY A 99 19.19 -5.92 -2.26
CA GLY A 99 20.21 -4.93 -2.59
C GLY A 99 19.78 -3.81 -3.54
N PRO A 100 20.75 -3.06 -4.09
CA PRO A 100 20.52 -1.85 -4.88
C PRO A 100 19.69 -2.08 -6.13
N ASP A 101 19.87 -3.21 -6.79
CA ASP A 101 19.16 -3.55 -8.03
C ASP A 101 17.65 -3.71 -7.76
N SER A 102 17.27 -4.25 -6.59
CA SER A 102 15.85 -4.31 -6.18
C SER A 102 15.25 -2.90 -5.97
N VAL A 103 16.04 -1.96 -5.43
CA VAL A 103 15.62 -0.56 -5.32
C VAL A 103 15.44 0.06 -6.70
N LEU A 104 16.38 -0.19 -7.62
CA LEU A 104 16.32 0.32 -8.99
C LEU A 104 15.08 -0.20 -9.74
N ALA A 105 14.78 -1.51 -9.63
CA ALA A 105 13.59 -2.10 -10.24
C ALA A 105 12.29 -1.50 -9.66
N ALA A 106 12.25 -1.26 -8.34
CA ALA A 106 11.13 -0.59 -7.68
C ALA A 106 10.94 0.84 -8.20
N GLU A 107 12.02 1.64 -8.27
CA GLU A 107 11.97 3.00 -8.84
C GLU A 107 11.47 2.98 -10.29
N ALA A 108 11.96 2.03 -11.10
CA ALA A 108 11.55 1.86 -12.50
C ALA A 108 10.04 1.58 -12.63
N THR A 109 9.48 0.76 -11.76
CA THR A 109 8.04 0.47 -11.78
C THR A 109 7.22 1.72 -11.46
N HIS A 110 7.67 2.58 -10.54
CA HIS A 110 7.01 3.85 -10.28
C HIS A 110 7.24 4.88 -11.40
N CYS A 111 8.36 4.85 -12.11
CA CYS A 111 8.55 5.65 -13.32
C CYS A 111 7.59 5.20 -14.44
N ALA A 112 7.32 3.90 -14.55
CA ALA A 112 6.30 3.38 -15.45
C ALA A 112 4.87 3.83 -15.04
N GLN A 113 4.61 4.06 -13.75
CA GLN A 113 3.34 4.60 -13.26
C GLN A 113 3.05 6.00 -13.80
N ASP A 114 4.04 6.85 -14.04
CA ASP A 114 3.87 8.18 -14.63
C ASP A 114 3.21 8.12 -16.01
N GLN A 115 3.26 6.96 -16.66
CA GLN A 115 2.68 6.69 -17.97
C GLN A 115 1.52 5.67 -17.90
N GLU A 116 0.94 5.48 -16.71
CA GLU A 116 -0.18 4.55 -16.45
C GLU A 116 0.16 3.08 -16.75
N LYS A 117 1.46 2.72 -16.70
CA LYS A 117 1.98 1.39 -17.05
C LYS A 117 2.52 0.60 -15.86
N TYR A 118 2.17 0.97 -14.61
CA TYR A 118 2.68 0.31 -13.40
C TYR A 118 2.58 -1.21 -13.48
N TRP A 119 1.36 -1.75 -13.64
CA TRP A 119 1.13 -3.19 -13.59
C TRP A 119 1.68 -3.94 -14.80
N GLN A 120 1.64 -3.33 -15.99
CA GLN A 120 2.25 -3.92 -17.17
C GLN A 120 3.77 -4.06 -17.01
N TYR A 121 4.42 -3.05 -16.44
CA TYR A 121 5.83 -3.06 -16.18
C TYR A 121 6.22 -4.01 -15.03
N HIS A 122 5.43 -4.01 -13.98
CA HIS A 122 5.54 -4.94 -12.85
C HIS A 122 5.47 -6.41 -13.31
N ASP A 123 4.47 -6.75 -14.12
CA ASP A 123 4.32 -8.10 -14.66
C ASP A 123 5.50 -8.46 -15.61
N GLU A 124 6.02 -7.49 -16.39
CA GLU A 124 7.16 -7.72 -17.29
C GLU A 124 8.46 -7.96 -16.51
N LEU A 125 8.70 -7.28 -15.39
CA LEU A 125 9.84 -7.55 -14.49
C LEU A 125 9.80 -8.98 -13.96
N TYR A 126 8.67 -9.42 -13.40
CA TYR A 126 8.55 -10.79 -12.89
C TYR A 126 8.59 -11.85 -13.99
N LYS A 127 8.10 -11.56 -15.18
CA LYS A 127 8.18 -12.46 -16.35
C LYS A 127 9.63 -12.69 -16.81
N ASN A 128 10.47 -11.67 -16.71
CA ASN A 128 11.87 -11.71 -17.12
C ASN A 128 12.83 -11.91 -15.92
N TRP A 129 12.32 -12.41 -14.80
CA TRP A 129 13.11 -12.61 -13.59
C TRP A 129 14.36 -13.46 -13.85
N GLY A 130 15.53 -12.93 -13.52
CA GLY A 130 16.83 -13.57 -13.81
C GLY A 130 17.53 -14.15 -12.58
N GLY A 131 16.89 -14.17 -11.41
CA GLY A 131 17.51 -14.68 -10.17
C GLY A 131 17.91 -13.59 -9.19
N GLU A 132 18.07 -13.99 -7.91
CA GLU A 132 18.52 -13.08 -6.86
C GLU A 132 19.99 -12.69 -7.04
N ASN A 133 20.28 -11.38 -7.06
CA ASN A 133 21.64 -10.84 -7.13
C ASN A 133 22.50 -11.37 -8.29
N THR A 134 21.89 -11.63 -9.44
CA THR A 134 22.58 -12.13 -10.63
C THR A 134 23.00 -11.01 -11.59
N GLY A 135 22.64 -9.74 -11.29
CA GLY A 135 22.95 -8.59 -12.14
C GLY A 135 22.06 -8.47 -13.37
N TRP A 136 20.88 -9.11 -13.42
CA TRP A 136 19.95 -9.01 -14.55
C TRP A 136 19.21 -7.67 -14.61
N ILE A 137 19.11 -6.95 -13.49
CA ILE A 137 18.54 -5.61 -13.43
C ILE A 137 19.64 -4.61 -13.80
N THR A 138 19.58 -4.10 -15.00
CA THR A 138 20.46 -3.06 -15.54
C THR A 138 19.62 -2.01 -16.26
N MET A 139 20.16 -0.83 -16.53
CA MET A 139 19.43 0.18 -17.32
C MET A 139 19.01 -0.38 -18.68
N ASP A 140 19.87 -1.16 -19.36
CA ASP A 140 19.55 -1.77 -20.66
C ASP A 140 18.39 -2.77 -20.58
N SER A 141 18.34 -3.61 -19.53
CA SER A 141 17.23 -4.54 -19.33
C SER A 141 15.93 -3.81 -18.97
N LEU A 142 16.00 -2.81 -18.10
CA LEU A 142 14.85 -1.98 -17.72
C LEU A 142 14.27 -1.23 -18.93
N ASP A 143 15.13 -0.68 -19.80
CA ASP A 143 14.73 -0.05 -21.07
C ASP A 143 14.03 -1.04 -22.00
N THR A 144 14.57 -2.27 -22.09
CA THR A 144 13.98 -3.33 -22.90
C THR A 144 12.57 -3.69 -22.40
N PHE A 145 12.39 -3.82 -21.10
CA PHE A 145 11.07 -4.08 -20.50
C PHE A 145 10.13 -2.90 -20.71
N ALA A 146 10.61 -1.65 -20.57
CA ALA A 146 9.83 -0.46 -20.81
C ALA A 146 9.33 -0.37 -22.27
N LYS A 147 10.20 -0.67 -23.24
CA LYS A 147 9.83 -0.77 -24.67
C LYS A 147 8.75 -1.84 -24.90
N THR A 148 8.90 -3.02 -24.27
CA THR A 148 7.97 -4.13 -24.44
C THR A 148 6.55 -3.75 -24.03
N VAL A 149 6.38 -2.93 -22.98
CA VAL A 149 5.07 -2.51 -22.50
C VAL A 149 4.62 -1.15 -23.06
N GLY A 150 5.37 -0.57 -24.01
CA GLY A 150 5.01 0.65 -24.73
C GLY A 150 5.19 1.93 -23.91
N ILE A 151 6.23 2.00 -23.09
CA ILE A 151 6.64 3.18 -22.32
C ILE A 151 7.53 4.08 -23.18
N ASP A 152 7.31 5.41 -23.11
CA ASP A 152 8.23 6.42 -23.66
C ASP A 152 9.52 6.45 -22.83
N LEU A 153 10.63 6.06 -23.48
CA LEU A 153 11.92 5.94 -22.81
C LEU A 153 12.53 7.27 -22.39
N VAL A 154 12.23 8.37 -23.08
CA VAL A 154 12.79 9.68 -22.73
C VAL A 154 12.25 10.10 -21.36
N GLN A 155 10.95 9.96 -21.15
CA GLN A 155 10.33 10.26 -19.86
C GLN A 155 10.76 9.25 -18.78
N PHE A 156 10.83 7.98 -19.14
CA PHE A 156 11.19 6.90 -18.22
C PHE A 156 12.62 7.08 -17.69
N ASN A 157 13.58 7.28 -18.58
CA ASN A 157 14.98 7.47 -18.19
C ASN A 157 15.20 8.78 -17.44
N ALA A 158 14.56 9.88 -17.86
CA ALA A 158 14.60 11.14 -17.10
C ALA A 158 14.10 10.99 -15.67
N CYS A 159 13.10 10.13 -15.43
CA CYS A 159 12.60 9.81 -14.08
C CYS A 159 13.61 9.00 -13.27
N LEU A 160 14.26 7.98 -13.88
CA LEU A 160 15.25 7.13 -13.22
C LEU A 160 16.54 7.89 -12.93
N ASP A 161 17.04 8.71 -13.86
CA ASP A 161 18.29 9.49 -13.72
C ASP A 161 18.26 10.41 -12.49
N VAL A 162 17.09 10.97 -12.15
CA VAL A 162 16.91 11.83 -10.97
C VAL A 162 16.43 11.07 -9.74
N HIS A 163 16.33 9.76 -9.80
CA HIS A 163 15.81 8.93 -8.70
C HIS A 163 14.47 9.43 -8.13
N LYS A 164 13.54 9.82 -9.01
CA LYS A 164 12.27 10.48 -8.64
C LYS A 164 11.50 9.75 -7.55
N TYR A 165 11.55 8.42 -7.53
CA TYR A 165 10.75 7.60 -6.62
C TYR A 165 11.52 6.93 -5.49
N LYS A 166 12.84 7.19 -5.35
CA LYS A 166 13.67 6.61 -4.29
C LYS A 166 13.08 6.81 -2.88
N GLU A 167 12.63 8.02 -2.58
CA GLU A 167 12.05 8.30 -1.27
C GLU A 167 10.73 7.54 -1.05
N ARG A 168 9.89 7.39 -2.07
CA ARG A 168 8.66 6.60 -1.99
C ARG A 168 8.96 5.12 -1.72
N VAL A 169 9.93 4.54 -2.41
CA VAL A 169 10.41 3.16 -2.18
C VAL A 169 10.91 3.00 -0.74
N ASN A 170 11.73 3.94 -0.25
CA ASN A 170 12.21 3.94 1.13
C ASN A 170 11.06 4.03 2.16
N GLN A 171 10.04 4.84 1.91
CA GLN A 171 8.88 4.96 2.79
C GLN A 171 8.08 3.66 2.84
N MET A 172 7.90 2.96 1.72
CA MET A 172 7.25 1.66 1.69
C MET A 172 8.05 0.61 2.45
N HIS A 173 9.36 0.54 2.22
CA HIS A 173 10.27 -0.34 2.96
C HIS A 173 10.19 -0.08 4.47
N ASN A 174 10.36 1.18 4.90
CA ASN A 174 10.30 1.55 6.31
C ASN A 174 8.93 1.25 6.94
N SER A 175 7.84 1.43 6.19
CA SER A 175 6.50 1.07 6.66
C SER A 175 6.37 -0.43 6.93
N GLY A 176 7.01 -1.27 6.12
CA GLY A 176 7.08 -2.71 6.35
C GLY A 176 7.85 -3.05 7.62
N ILE A 177 9.03 -2.44 7.82
CA ILE A 177 9.83 -2.64 9.05
C ILE A 177 9.02 -2.29 10.30
N VAL A 178 8.33 -1.14 10.30
CA VAL A 178 7.48 -0.71 11.44
C VAL A 178 6.36 -1.69 11.73
N LEU A 179 5.83 -2.37 10.71
CA LEU A 179 4.80 -3.41 10.84
C LEU A 179 5.35 -4.80 11.20
N GLY A 180 6.69 -4.93 11.34
CA GLY A 180 7.36 -6.18 11.65
C GLY A 180 7.48 -7.13 10.46
N ILE A 181 7.42 -6.60 9.23
CA ILE A 181 7.67 -7.36 8.00
C ILE A 181 9.18 -7.67 7.92
N ASP A 182 9.52 -8.95 7.80
CA ASP A 182 10.90 -9.45 7.86
C ASP A 182 11.29 -10.35 6.67
N ALA A 183 10.41 -10.50 5.71
CA ALA A 183 10.61 -11.36 4.54
C ALA A 183 9.73 -10.89 3.38
N THR A 184 10.05 -11.37 2.16
CA THR A 184 9.21 -11.23 0.97
C THR A 184 8.91 -12.59 0.33
N PRO A 185 7.73 -12.78 -0.28
CA PRO A 185 6.59 -11.90 -0.16
C PRO A 185 5.98 -11.93 1.25
N TYR A 186 5.37 -10.85 1.69
CA TYR A 186 4.58 -10.81 2.91
C TYR A 186 3.24 -10.18 2.62
N PHE A 187 2.16 -10.75 3.13
CA PHE A 187 0.81 -10.31 2.81
C PHE A 187 0.03 -9.91 4.05
N LEU A 188 -0.73 -8.83 3.92
CA LEU A 188 -1.88 -8.56 4.77
C LEU A 188 -3.13 -8.72 3.89
N ILE A 189 -4.01 -9.66 4.25
CA ILE A 189 -5.32 -9.82 3.61
C ILE A 189 -6.34 -9.31 4.61
N PHE A 190 -7.14 -8.32 4.25
CA PHE A 190 -7.99 -7.66 5.22
C PHE A 190 -9.28 -7.08 4.63
N ASN A 191 -10.26 -6.96 5.50
CA ASN A 191 -11.48 -6.18 5.30
C ASN A 191 -11.64 -5.17 6.46
N ASN A 192 -12.82 -4.54 6.61
CA ASN A 192 -13.07 -3.57 7.68
C ASN A 192 -13.06 -4.16 9.11
N GLU A 193 -13.07 -5.48 9.25
CA GLU A 193 -13.21 -6.14 10.55
C GLU A 193 -11.96 -6.94 10.96
N LYS A 194 -11.27 -7.55 10.00
CA LYS A 194 -10.23 -8.54 10.27
C LYS A 194 -9.01 -8.33 9.37
N ILE A 195 -7.83 -8.65 9.90
CA ILE A 195 -6.56 -8.70 9.16
C ILE A 195 -5.95 -10.09 9.34
N ILE A 196 -5.62 -10.74 8.25
CA ILE A 196 -4.90 -12.02 8.21
C ILE A 196 -3.51 -11.77 7.64
N LYS A 197 -2.49 -12.31 8.30
CA LYS A 197 -1.08 -12.18 7.91
C LYS A 197 -0.60 -13.48 7.28
N ILE A 198 0.04 -13.39 6.11
CA ILE A 198 0.67 -14.53 5.45
C ILE A 198 2.13 -14.15 5.21
N ARG A 199 3.06 -14.98 5.70
CA ARG A 199 4.51 -14.82 5.51
C ARG A 199 5.01 -15.81 4.46
N GLY A 200 5.65 -15.28 3.41
CA GLY A 200 6.21 -16.07 2.33
C GLY A 200 5.18 -16.55 1.30
N ASN A 201 5.67 -17.18 0.24
CA ASN A 201 4.83 -17.81 -0.78
C ASN A 201 4.25 -19.12 -0.24
N GLN A 202 3.09 -19.02 0.43
CA GLN A 202 2.36 -20.18 0.95
C GLN A 202 1.56 -20.86 -0.18
N PRO A 203 1.14 -22.13 0.01
CA PRO A 203 0.23 -22.80 -0.92
C PRO A 203 -1.04 -21.99 -1.20
N LEU A 204 -1.61 -22.14 -2.41
CA LEU A 204 -2.80 -21.41 -2.85
C LEU A 204 -3.96 -21.52 -1.85
N GLU A 205 -4.16 -22.72 -1.27
CA GLU A 205 -5.23 -23.02 -0.33
C GLU A 205 -5.21 -22.10 0.91
N VAL A 206 -4.02 -21.65 1.32
CA VAL A 206 -3.87 -20.69 2.43
C VAL A 206 -4.49 -19.34 2.07
N PHE A 207 -4.26 -18.88 0.84
CA PHE A 207 -4.83 -17.62 0.33
C PHE A 207 -6.35 -17.75 0.16
N LEU A 208 -6.83 -18.85 -0.46
CA LEU A 208 -8.26 -19.10 -0.65
C LEU A 208 -9.00 -19.11 0.69
N LYS A 209 -8.48 -19.86 1.66
CA LYS A 209 -9.04 -19.89 3.02
C LYS A 209 -9.05 -18.50 3.66
N SER A 210 -7.97 -17.74 3.53
CA SER A 210 -7.87 -16.39 4.10
C SER A 210 -8.87 -15.42 3.49
N ILE A 211 -9.15 -15.54 2.18
CA ILE A 211 -10.18 -14.73 1.49
C ILE A 211 -11.58 -15.13 1.93
N ASP A 212 -11.82 -16.43 2.15
CA ASP A 212 -13.15 -16.94 2.56
C ASP A 212 -13.47 -16.65 4.03
N GLU A 213 -12.46 -16.43 4.87
CA GLU A 213 -12.62 -16.05 6.27
C GLU A 213 -12.93 -14.56 6.49
N LEU A 214 -12.90 -13.74 5.43
CA LEU A 214 -13.11 -12.30 5.43
C LEU A 214 -14.45 -11.91 4.79
#